data_c75c4f2ba9906cc1418edc8a5e28460f
#
_entry.id   c75c4f2ba9906cc1418edc8a5e28460f
#
_cell.length_a   1.000
_cell.length_b   1.000
_cell.length_c   1.000
_cell.angle_alpha   90.00
_cell.angle_beta   90.00
_cell.angle_gamma   90.00
#
_symmetry.space_group_name_H-M   'P 1'
#
loop_
_entity.id
_entity.type
_entity.pdbx_description
1 polymer ?
#
loop_
_entity_poly.entity_id
_entity_poly.type
_entity_poly.pdbx_seq_one_letter_code
_entity_poly.pdbx_strand_id
1 'polypeptide(L)'
;QQYHQQGTSLDGAYLIYDKESKHLYYSHTFDDHNGGRERVGMAVLLAKYLQKEKDSVLEKSLKNYLEYFYRELYDRESGTVFNDIHRNKDWHRLYNYAWAAILQLEVYKLTGNAIYLEDTVKTYLRFYESGGTHFYPIGVQIPELVQQLSEQEQKSRDDEIAEKWKEYSIRLKEAFQKHAEYICQTGTDYPSSEVNYE
;
A
#
# COMPACT_ATOMS: atom_id res chain seq x y z
N GLN A 1 -18.81 4.32 0.89
CA GLN A 1 -18.96 5.77 0.73
C GLN A 1 -17.74 6.48 1.29
N GLN A 2 -17.39 7.63 0.73
CA GLN A 2 -16.34 8.48 1.25
C GLN A 2 -16.89 9.41 2.35
N TYR A 3 -16.17 9.49 3.47
CA TYR A 3 -16.52 10.34 4.58
C TYR A 3 -15.96 11.76 4.34
N HIS A 4 -16.80 12.75 4.49
CA HIS A 4 -16.47 14.15 4.28
C HIS A 4 -16.89 14.99 5.49
N GLN A 5 -16.02 15.05 6.48
CA GLN A 5 -16.17 15.95 7.59
C GLN A 5 -14.82 16.61 7.86
N GLN A 6 -14.65 17.81 7.33
CA GLN A 6 -13.42 18.59 7.47
C GLN A 6 -13.00 18.73 8.94
N GLY A 7 -11.70 18.59 9.18
CA GLY A 7 -11.13 18.71 10.50
C GLY A 7 -11.25 17.47 11.38
N THR A 8 -11.81 16.36 10.88
CA THR A 8 -11.78 15.07 11.56
C THR A 8 -10.70 14.18 10.99
N SER A 9 -10.20 13.23 11.80
CA SER A 9 -9.19 12.25 11.35
C SER A 9 -9.69 11.33 10.25
N LEU A 10 -11.01 11.14 10.13
CA LEU A 10 -11.62 10.30 9.10
C LEU A 10 -11.93 11.05 7.80
N ASP A 11 -11.71 12.36 7.72
CA ASP A 11 -12.02 13.10 6.49
C ASP A 11 -11.24 12.55 5.30
N GLY A 12 -11.96 12.17 4.24
CA GLY A 12 -11.46 11.51 3.06
C GLY A 12 -11.47 9.97 3.10
N ALA A 13 -11.67 9.35 4.27
CA ALA A 13 -11.70 7.90 4.42
C ALA A 13 -12.85 7.25 3.63
N TYR A 14 -12.61 6.05 3.10
CA TYR A 14 -13.69 5.19 2.62
C TYR A 14 -14.21 4.35 3.77
N LEU A 15 -15.50 4.47 4.05
CA LEU A 15 -16.17 3.72 5.10
C LEU A 15 -17.25 2.81 4.52
N ILE A 16 -17.49 1.68 5.18
CA ILE A 16 -18.58 0.78 4.84
C ILE A 16 -19.90 1.43 5.22
N TYR A 17 -20.85 1.42 4.29
CA TYR A 17 -22.22 1.80 4.58
C TYR A 17 -22.98 0.57 5.06
N ASP A 18 -23.40 0.60 6.31
CA ASP A 18 -24.29 -0.41 6.87
C ASP A 18 -25.73 -0.11 6.46
N LYS A 19 -26.33 -1.02 5.72
CA LYS A 19 -27.71 -0.88 5.21
C LYS A 19 -28.79 -1.02 6.29
N GLU A 20 -28.49 -1.77 7.34
CA GLU A 20 -29.45 -2.02 8.43
C GLU A 20 -29.55 -0.80 9.33
N SER A 21 -28.44 -0.32 9.84
CA SER A 21 -28.38 0.88 10.67
C SER A 21 -28.50 2.19 9.89
N LYS A 22 -28.31 2.14 8.56
CA LYS A 22 -28.28 3.31 7.64
C LYS A 22 -27.18 4.32 7.99
N HIS A 23 -26.07 3.87 8.57
CA HIS A 23 -24.94 4.69 8.94
C HIS A 23 -23.65 4.23 8.24
N LEU A 24 -22.67 5.13 8.17
CA LEU A 24 -21.31 4.76 7.85
C LEU A 24 -20.68 4.08 9.07
N TYR A 25 -20.26 2.83 8.87
CA TYR A 25 -19.66 2.06 9.94
C TYR A 25 -18.20 2.44 10.13
N TYR A 26 -17.87 2.73 11.37
CA TYR A 26 -16.50 2.88 11.84
C TYR A 26 -16.39 2.33 13.26
N SER A 27 -15.31 1.60 13.54
CA SER A 27 -14.95 1.19 14.88
C SER A 27 -13.43 1.21 15.02
N HIS A 28 -12.94 1.69 16.14
CA HIS A 28 -11.52 1.68 16.50
C HIS A 28 -11.16 0.51 17.43
N THR A 29 -12.10 -0.41 17.65
CA THR A 29 -11.88 -1.58 18.51
C THR A 29 -11.45 -2.84 17.75
N PHE A 30 -11.46 -2.79 16.41
CA PHE A 30 -11.08 -3.90 15.54
C PHE A 30 -10.06 -3.44 14.49
N ASP A 31 -9.14 -4.31 14.17
CA ASP A 31 -7.90 -4.00 13.48
C ASP A 31 -7.99 -3.79 11.97
N ASP A 32 -9.13 -4.10 11.36
CA ASP A 32 -9.31 -4.09 9.91
C ASP A 32 -9.98 -2.85 9.33
N HIS A 33 -10.18 -1.83 10.13
CA HIS A 33 -11.14 -0.80 9.74
C HIS A 33 -10.66 0.18 8.68
N ASN A 34 -9.41 0.60 8.70
CA ASN A 34 -8.97 1.71 7.86
C ASN A 34 -7.74 1.40 7.00
N GLY A 35 -6.78 0.65 7.53
CA GLY A 35 -5.54 0.33 6.83
C GLY A 35 -5.61 -0.94 5.98
N GLY A 36 -6.69 -1.71 6.10
CA GLY A 36 -6.84 -3.00 5.48
C GLY A 36 -7.45 -2.97 4.08
N ARG A 37 -7.52 -4.14 3.49
CA ARG A 37 -8.01 -4.43 2.14
C ARG A 37 -9.34 -3.75 1.81
N GLU A 38 -10.30 -3.82 2.72
CA GLU A 38 -11.67 -3.35 2.51
C GLU A 38 -11.74 -1.85 2.23
N ARG A 39 -10.76 -1.08 2.74
CA ARG A 39 -10.70 0.38 2.60
C ARG A 39 -9.73 0.79 1.50
N VAL A 40 -8.51 0.30 1.57
CA VAL A 40 -7.47 0.59 0.58
C VAL A 40 -7.87 0.04 -0.79
N GLY A 41 -8.52 -1.12 -0.84
CA GLY A 41 -9.02 -1.73 -2.08
C GLY A 41 -9.95 -0.84 -2.89
N MET A 42 -10.76 0.01 -2.24
CA MET A 42 -11.60 1.00 -2.95
C MET A 42 -10.76 2.04 -3.69
N ALA A 43 -9.69 2.55 -3.05
CA ALA A 43 -8.78 3.51 -3.67
C ALA A 43 -7.97 2.85 -4.81
N VAL A 44 -7.54 1.60 -4.64
CA VAL A 44 -6.88 0.81 -5.71
C VAL A 44 -7.80 0.67 -6.92
N LEU A 45 -9.08 0.33 -6.71
CA LEU A 45 -10.06 0.24 -7.80
C LEU A 45 -10.18 1.57 -8.55
N LEU A 46 -10.30 2.69 -7.83
CA LEU A 46 -10.39 4.01 -8.46
C LEU A 46 -9.12 4.37 -9.22
N ALA A 47 -7.94 4.12 -8.65
CA ALA A 47 -6.67 4.39 -9.33
C ALA A 47 -6.56 3.59 -10.64
N LYS A 48 -6.95 2.32 -10.65
CA LYS A 48 -6.98 1.48 -11.87
C LYS A 48 -8.02 1.92 -12.90
N TYR A 49 -9.19 2.33 -12.44
CA TYR A 49 -10.24 2.82 -13.32
C TYR A 49 -9.81 4.13 -14.01
N LEU A 50 -9.26 5.07 -13.25
CA LEU A 50 -8.83 6.38 -13.75
C LEU A 50 -7.64 6.32 -14.71
N GLN A 51 -6.87 5.24 -14.72
CA GLN A 51 -5.85 4.99 -15.76
C GLN A 51 -6.47 4.73 -17.15
N LYS A 52 -7.74 4.35 -17.21
CA LYS A 52 -8.47 4.00 -18.44
C LYS A 52 -9.49 5.05 -18.83
N GLU A 53 -10.15 5.63 -17.84
CA GLU A 53 -11.29 6.53 -18.03
C GLU A 53 -11.07 7.82 -17.24
N LYS A 54 -11.44 8.96 -17.83
CA LYS A 54 -11.38 10.27 -17.16
C LYS A 54 -12.69 10.56 -16.45
N ASP A 55 -12.64 10.76 -15.15
CA ASP A 55 -13.77 11.14 -14.31
C ASP A 55 -13.32 12.08 -13.20
N SER A 56 -13.65 13.37 -13.31
CA SER A 56 -13.21 14.40 -12.36
C SER A 56 -13.79 14.22 -10.95
N VAL A 57 -14.95 13.57 -10.82
CA VAL A 57 -15.54 13.28 -9.50
C VAL A 57 -14.76 12.19 -8.81
N LEU A 58 -14.43 11.12 -9.55
CA LEU A 58 -13.62 10.02 -9.02
C LEU A 58 -12.16 10.44 -8.77
N GLU A 59 -11.59 11.29 -9.63
CA GLU A 59 -10.25 11.89 -9.40
C GLU A 59 -10.23 12.67 -8.09
N LYS A 60 -11.24 13.52 -7.84
CA LYS A 60 -11.36 14.25 -6.59
C LYS A 60 -11.54 13.32 -5.40
N SER A 61 -12.34 12.28 -5.55
CA SER A 61 -12.55 11.27 -4.50
C SER A 61 -11.25 10.55 -4.15
N LEU A 62 -10.49 10.10 -5.15
CA LEU A 62 -9.19 9.47 -4.94
C LEU A 62 -8.21 10.43 -4.27
N LYS A 63 -8.14 11.70 -4.70
CA LYS A 63 -7.30 12.71 -4.09
C LYS A 63 -7.60 12.90 -2.61
N ASN A 64 -8.88 13.04 -2.24
CA ASN A 64 -9.30 13.16 -0.84
C ASN A 64 -8.88 11.93 -0.01
N TYR A 65 -9.01 10.73 -0.59
CA TYR A 65 -8.56 9.51 0.08
C TYR A 65 -7.05 9.49 0.26
N LEU A 66 -6.26 9.92 -0.73
CA LEU A 66 -4.80 9.97 -0.60
C LEU A 66 -4.38 10.99 0.48
N GLU A 67 -5.05 12.14 0.59
CA GLU A 67 -4.82 13.09 1.66
C GLU A 67 -5.06 12.46 3.04
N TYR A 68 -6.16 11.69 3.19
CA TYR A 68 -6.44 10.90 4.39
C TYR A 68 -5.35 9.84 4.64
N PHE A 69 -5.03 9.02 3.63
CA PHE A 69 -4.06 7.93 3.74
C PHE A 69 -2.69 8.41 4.20
N TYR A 70 -2.16 9.47 3.61
CA TYR A 70 -0.86 10.03 3.96
C TYR A 70 -0.86 10.80 5.29
N ARG A 71 -2.00 11.30 5.73
CA ARG A 71 -2.14 11.96 7.01
C ARG A 71 -2.21 10.96 8.17
N GLU A 72 -2.99 9.90 8.00
CA GLU A 72 -3.37 9.01 9.09
C GLU A 72 -2.68 7.64 9.04
N LEU A 73 -2.51 7.06 7.85
CA LEU A 73 -2.18 5.65 7.70
C LEU A 73 -0.78 5.38 7.17
N TYR A 74 -0.05 6.40 6.73
CA TYR A 74 1.26 6.19 6.12
C TYR A 74 2.28 7.24 6.54
N ASP A 75 3.48 6.80 6.88
CA ASP A 75 4.63 7.66 7.11
C ASP A 75 5.64 7.58 5.98
N ARG A 76 5.78 8.66 5.22
CA ARG A 76 6.69 8.74 4.07
C ARG A 76 8.17 8.66 4.42
N GLU A 77 8.54 9.05 5.62
CA GLU A 77 9.94 9.02 6.05
C GLU A 77 10.39 7.58 6.27
N SER A 78 9.63 6.82 7.04
CA SER A 78 9.97 5.46 7.46
C SER A 78 9.37 4.35 6.58
N GLY A 79 8.40 4.65 5.71
CA GLY A 79 7.63 3.65 4.97
C GLY A 79 6.64 2.86 5.85
N THR A 80 6.37 3.31 7.07
CA THR A 80 5.49 2.62 8.01
C THR A 80 4.02 2.78 7.60
N VAL A 81 3.30 1.65 7.59
CA VAL A 81 1.85 1.60 7.39
C VAL A 81 1.18 1.34 8.74
N PHE A 82 0.22 2.19 9.10
CA PHE A 82 -0.54 2.09 10.34
C PHE A 82 -1.89 1.41 10.11
N ASN A 83 -2.41 0.75 11.12
CA ASN A 83 -3.71 0.06 11.02
C ASN A 83 -4.88 1.04 11.03
N ASP A 84 -4.77 2.12 11.76
CA ASP A 84 -5.87 3.02 12.03
C ASP A 84 -5.42 4.49 12.08
N ILE A 85 -6.40 5.40 12.18
CA ILE A 85 -6.19 6.84 12.32
C ILE A 85 -5.26 7.18 13.49
N HIS A 86 -4.75 8.41 13.48
CA HIS A 86 -3.78 8.92 14.45
C HIS A 86 -2.43 8.19 14.42
N ARG A 87 -2.11 7.52 13.30
CA ARG A 87 -0.88 6.75 13.16
C ARG A 87 -0.70 5.75 14.31
N ASN A 88 -1.78 5.04 14.63
CA ASN A 88 -1.79 4.07 15.72
C ASN A 88 -0.72 3.00 15.51
N LYS A 89 0.18 2.84 16.50
CA LYS A 89 1.32 1.92 16.50
C LYS A 89 1.10 0.69 17.38
N ASP A 90 -0.02 0.57 18.06
CA ASP A 90 -0.24 -0.44 19.06
C ASP A 90 -0.22 -1.86 18.50
N TRP A 91 -0.40 -1.97 17.17
CA TRP A 91 -0.35 -3.23 16.49
C TRP A 91 0.08 -3.08 15.02
N HIS A 92 1.10 -3.84 14.60
CA HIS A 92 1.59 -3.84 13.23
C HIS A 92 1.05 -5.06 12.47
N ARG A 93 0.16 -4.81 11.51
CA ARG A 93 -0.28 -5.84 10.56
C ARG A 93 0.54 -5.77 9.29
N LEU A 94 1.37 -6.79 9.07
CA LEU A 94 2.16 -6.92 7.84
C LEU A 94 1.28 -6.95 6.59
N TYR A 95 0.08 -7.49 6.72
CA TYR A 95 -0.94 -7.50 5.69
C TYR A 95 -1.21 -6.12 5.06
N ASN A 96 -1.24 -5.07 5.85
CA ASN A 96 -1.56 -3.73 5.37
C ASN A 96 -0.49 -3.16 4.45
N TYR A 97 0.77 -3.57 4.59
CA TYR A 97 1.86 -3.09 3.74
C TYR A 97 1.68 -3.46 2.27
N ALA A 98 1.28 -4.70 1.98
CA ALA A 98 1.02 -5.12 0.61
C ALA A 98 -0.07 -4.27 -0.05
N TRP A 99 -1.16 -3.99 0.64
CA TRP A 99 -2.26 -3.17 0.12
C TRP A 99 -1.88 -1.71 -0.06
N ALA A 100 -1.12 -1.13 0.86
CA ALA A 100 -0.59 0.22 0.73
C ALA A 100 0.35 0.33 -0.47
N ALA A 101 1.25 -0.63 -0.64
CA ALA A 101 2.17 -0.67 -1.77
C ALA A 101 1.45 -0.79 -3.12
N ILE A 102 0.40 -1.62 -3.20
CA ILE A 102 -0.45 -1.72 -4.41
C ILE A 102 -1.08 -0.36 -4.72
N LEU A 103 -1.67 0.31 -3.74
CA LEU A 103 -2.26 1.63 -3.94
C LEU A 103 -1.23 2.63 -4.47
N GLN A 104 -0.08 2.72 -3.82
CA GLN A 104 0.98 3.66 -4.19
C GLN A 104 1.49 3.40 -5.62
N LEU A 105 1.69 2.14 -6.00
CA LEU A 105 2.10 1.77 -7.34
C LEU A 105 1.04 2.12 -8.40
N GLU A 106 -0.24 1.87 -8.13
CA GLU A 106 -1.32 2.22 -9.05
C GLU A 106 -1.50 3.74 -9.18
N VAL A 107 -1.28 4.50 -8.11
CA VAL A 107 -1.28 5.97 -8.16
C VAL A 107 -0.06 6.50 -8.93
N TYR A 108 1.10 5.86 -8.79
CA TYR A 108 2.27 6.16 -9.63
C TYR A 108 1.95 5.97 -11.12
N LYS A 109 1.37 4.83 -11.49
CA LYS A 109 0.97 4.55 -12.89
C LYS A 109 -0.04 5.56 -13.42
N LEU A 110 -0.97 6.01 -12.58
CA LEU A 110 -1.97 7.01 -12.93
C LEU A 110 -1.36 8.40 -13.16
N THR A 111 -0.41 8.80 -12.31
CA THR A 111 0.06 10.20 -12.24
C THR A 111 1.43 10.42 -12.87
N GLY A 112 2.24 9.37 -13.00
CA GLY A 112 3.65 9.46 -13.37
C GLY A 112 4.54 10.11 -12.30
N ASN A 113 4.00 10.45 -11.13
CA ASN A 113 4.76 11.13 -10.08
C ASN A 113 5.62 10.14 -9.28
N ALA A 114 6.94 10.26 -9.45
CA ALA A 114 7.94 9.37 -8.88
C ALA A 114 7.90 9.27 -7.33
N ILE A 115 7.28 10.24 -6.64
CA ILE A 115 7.13 10.17 -5.18
C ILE A 115 6.33 8.95 -4.74
N TYR A 116 5.31 8.54 -5.52
CA TYR A 116 4.51 7.35 -5.21
C TYR A 116 5.27 6.05 -5.49
N LEU A 117 6.15 6.05 -6.47
CA LEU A 117 7.05 4.91 -6.70
C LEU A 117 8.04 4.76 -5.55
N GLU A 118 8.61 5.86 -5.07
CA GLU A 118 9.48 5.87 -3.89
C GLU A 118 8.74 5.41 -2.63
N ASP A 119 7.51 5.89 -2.41
CA ASP A 119 6.65 5.43 -1.32
C ASP A 119 6.42 3.91 -1.40
N THR A 120 6.18 3.36 -2.61
CA THR A 120 6.03 1.90 -2.82
C THR A 120 7.27 1.13 -2.40
N VAL A 121 8.46 1.61 -2.79
CA VAL A 121 9.73 1.00 -2.40
C VAL A 121 9.91 1.00 -0.89
N LYS A 122 9.73 2.16 -0.26
CA LYS A 122 9.86 2.30 1.20
C LYS A 122 8.88 1.40 1.95
N THR A 123 7.66 1.28 1.45
CA THR A 123 6.64 0.39 2.01
C THR A 123 7.10 -1.06 2.00
N TYR A 124 7.63 -1.57 0.88
CA TYR A 124 8.12 -2.94 0.81
C TYR A 124 9.40 -3.17 1.61
N LEU A 125 10.33 -2.23 1.61
CA LEU A 125 11.52 -2.34 2.45
C LEU A 125 11.15 -2.40 3.93
N ARG A 126 10.21 -1.55 4.35
CA ARG A 126 9.71 -1.57 5.74
C ARG A 126 8.94 -2.84 6.07
N PHE A 127 8.16 -3.38 5.13
CA PHE A 127 7.53 -4.70 5.27
C PHE A 127 8.56 -5.78 5.59
N TYR A 128 9.64 -5.86 4.83
CA TYR A 128 10.69 -6.85 5.05
C TYR A 128 11.45 -6.62 6.35
N GLU A 129 11.77 -5.38 6.71
CA GLU A 129 12.37 -5.02 8.00
C GLU A 129 11.50 -5.41 9.19
N SER A 130 10.18 -5.43 9.01
CA SER A 130 9.20 -5.77 10.04
C SER A 130 8.86 -7.27 10.11
N GLY A 131 9.58 -8.12 9.39
CA GLY A 131 9.39 -9.57 9.42
C GLY A 131 8.69 -10.16 8.19
N GLY A 132 8.46 -9.37 7.16
CA GLY A 132 7.79 -9.78 5.91
C GLY A 132 8.39 -11.00 5.22
N THR A 133 9.68 -11.30 5.44
CA THR A 133 10.33 -12.51 4.92
C THR A 133 9.68 -13.79 5.43
N HIS A 134 9.07 -13.76 6.61
CA HIS A 134 8.39 -14.92 7.23
C HIS A 134 6.87 -14.86 7.12
N PHE A 135 6.37 -13.87 6.39
CA PHE A 135 4.95 -13.67 6.17
C PHE A 135 4.55 -14.26 4.81
N TYR A 136 3.31 -14.71 4.65
CA TYR A 136 2.87 -15.19 3.35
C TYR A 136 2.80 -14.04 2.31
N PRO A 137 3.07 -14.34 1.02
CA PRO A 137 3.36 -13.30 0.01
C PRO A 137 2.11 -12.69 -0.63
N ILE A 138 1.09 -12.37 0.16
CA ILE A 138 -0.14 -11.83 -0.40
C ILE A 138 0.07 -10.47 -1.09
N GLY A 139 -0.32 -10.37 -2.34
CA GLY A 139 -0.34 -9.11 -3.09
C GLY A 139 1.03 -8.47 -3.33
N VAL A 140 2.13 -9.21 -3.20
CA VAL A 140 3.49 -8.69 -3.41
C VAL A 140 3.78 -8.52 -4.90
N GLN A 141 3.85 -7.27 -5.38
CA GLN A 141 4.05 -6.93 -6.80
C GLN A 141 5.52 -6.60 -7.13
N ILE A 142 6.48 -7.36 -6.58
CA ILE A 142 7.91 -7.06 -6.76
C ILE A 142 8.37 -7.09 -8.22
N PRO A 143 7.99 -8.06 -9.07
CA PRO A 143 8.44 -8.06 -10.47
C PRO A 143 8.01 -6.80 -11.21
N GLU A 144 6.77 -6.36 -11.03
CA GLU A 144 6.24 -5.15 -11.64
C GLU A 144 6.93 -3.89 -11.09
N LEU A 145 7.15 -3.82 -9.79
CA LEU A 145 7.86 -2.71 -9.15
C LEU A 145 9.30 -2.61 -9.66
N VAL A 146 10.02 -3.72 -9.76
CA VAL A 146 11.40 -3.75 -10.28
C VAL A 146 11.45 -3.26 -11.73
N GLN A 147 10.46 -3.62 -12.55
CA GLN A 147 10.35 -3.09 -13.92
C GLN A 147 10.18 -1.56 -13.91
N GLN A 148 9.28 -1.02 -13.07
CA GLN A 148 9.06 0.42 -12.98
C GLN A 148 10.30 1.18 -12.48
N LEU A 149 11.07 0.58 -11.56
CA LEU A 149 12.33 1.15 -11.10
C LEU A 149 13.38 1.20 -12.21
N SER A 150 13.51 0.13 -12.99
CA SER A 150 14.42 0.10 -14.14
C SER A 150 14.06 1.14 -15.21
N GLU A 151 12.76 1.34 -15.45
CA GLU A 151 12.29 2.38 -16.36
C GLU A 151 12.61 3.80 -15.84
N GLN A 152 12.51 4.03 -14.52
CA GLN A 152 12.87 5.32 -13.92
C GLN A 152 14.37 5.57 -13.93
N GLU A 153 15.19 4.56 -13.67
CA GLU A 153 16.65 4.63 -13.82
C GLU A 153 17.02 5.09 -15.23
N GLN A 154 16.46 4.43 -16.26
CA GLN A 154 16.75 4.76 -17.67
C GLN A 154 16.25 6.14 -18.10
N LYS A 155 15.15 6.62 -17.53
CA LYS A 155 14.58 7.95 -17.82
C LYS A 155 15.29 9.09 -17.09
N SER A 156 16.02 8.79 -16.03
CA SER A 156 16.72 9.79 -15.23
C SER A 156 17.91 10.36 -16.01
N ARG A 157 17.98 11.69 -16.07
CA ARG A 157 19.11 12.42 -16.69
C ARG A 157 20.16 12.82 -15.66
N ASP A 158 19.86 12.62 -14.40
CA ASP A 158 20.69 12.90 -13.24
C ASP A 158 21.25 11.57 -12.74
N ASP A 159 22.55 11.46 -12.68
CA ASP A 159 23.25 10.21 -12.31
C ASP A 159 22.99 9.82 -10.86
N GLU A 160 22.83 10.79 -9.95
CA GLU A 160 22.52 10.51 -8.54
C GLU A 160 21.11 9.94 -8.40
N ILE A 161 20.16 10.49 -9.15
CA ILE A 161 18.77 9.98 -9.16
C ILE A 161 18.72 8.59 -9.81
N ALA A 162 19.44 8.36 -10.90
CA ALA A 162 19.51 7.05 -11.55
C ALA A 162 20.10 5.99 -10.60
N GLU A 163 21.21 6.31 -9.91
CA GLU A 163 21.84 5.38 -8.96
C GLU A 163 20.92 5.07 -7.77
N LYS A 164 20.14 6.04 -7.28
CA LYS A 164 19.10 5.82 -6.25
C LYS A 164 18.08 4.76 -6.69
N TRP A 165 17.55 4.84 -7.91
CA TRP A 165 16.57 3.87 -8.41
C TRP A 165 17.16 2.48 -8.58
N LYS A 166 18.41 2.42 -9.02
CA LYS A 166 19.18 1.18 -9.14
C LYS A 166 19.41 0.55 -7.77
N GLU A 167 19.83 1.32 -6.76
CA GLU A 167 20.00 0.84 -5.39
C GLU A 167 18.70 0.26 -4.84
N TYR A 168 17.57 0.95 -5.01
CA TYR A 168 16.25 0.48 -4.60
C TYR A 168 15.90 -0.85 -5.28
N SER A 169 16.17 -0.99 -6.58
CA SER A 169 15.94 -2.23 -7.33
C SER A 169 16.77 -3.39 -6.77
N ILE A 170 18.04 -3.16 -6.44
CA ILE A 170 18.92 -4.18 -5.87
C ILE A 170 18.40 -4.63 -4.50
N ARG A 171 18.14 -3.69 -3.60
CA ARG A 171 17.64 -3.98 -2.23
C ARG A 171 16.33 -4.76 -2.24
N LEU A 172 15.40 -4.40 -3.12
CA LEU A 172 14.13 -5.12 -3.25
C LEU A 172 14.31 -6.52 -3.79
N LYS A 173 15.16 -6.72 -4.81
CA LYS A 173 15.45 -8.05 -5.37
C LYS A 173 16.07 -8.96 -4.31
N GLU A 174 17.03 -8.47 -3.51
CA GLU A 174 17.64 -9.23 -2.44
C GLU A 174 16.63 -9.62 -1.34
N ALA A 175 15.76 -8.68 -0.94
CA ALA A 175 14.73 -8.95 0.05
C ALA A 175 13.70 -9.97 -0.46
N PHE A 176 13.27 -9.82 -1.71
CA PHE A 176 12.34 -10.73 -2.36
C PHE A 176 12.96 -12.13 -2.57
N GLN A 177 14.23 -12.22 -2.94
CA GLN A 177 14.92 -13.49 -3.07
C GLN A 177 14.96 -14.25 -1.74
N LYS A 178 15.31 -13.57 -0.63
CA LYS A 178 15.27 -14.17 0.71
C LYS A 178 13.88 -14.68 1.08
N HIS A 179 12.85 -13.93 0.71
CA HIS A 179 11.46 -14.34 0.95
C HIS A 179 11.08 -15.58 0.11
N ALA A 180 11.43 -15.59 -1.17
CA ALA A 180 11.21 -16.75 -2.04
C ALA A 180 11.96 -18.00 -1.55
N GLU A 181 13.22 -17.85 -1.12
CA GLU A 181 14.01 -18.92 -0.52
C GLU A 181 13.34 -19.48 0.75
N TYR A 182 12.84 -18.60 1.62
CA TYR A 182 12.09 -19.02 2.80
C TYR A 182 10.83 -19.80 2.44
N ILE A 183 10.04 -19.33 1.47
CA ILE A 183 8.84 -20.05 0.98
C ILE A 183 9.23 -21.45 0.47
N CYS A 184 10.28 -21.54 -0.35
CA CYS A 184 10.75 -22.81 -0.88
C CYS A 184 11.26 -23.79 0.21
N GLN A 185 11.91 -23.26 1.24
CA GLN A 185 12.42 -24.08 2.35
C GLN A 185 11.30 -24.57 3.27
N THR A 186 10.31 -23.69 3.52
CA THR A 186 9.16 -24.01 4.39
C THR A 186 8.21 -24.99 3.71
N GLY A 187 8.01 -24.86 2.39
CA GLY A 187 7.20 -25.78 1.60
C GLY A 187 5.81 -26.00 2.18
N THR A 188 5.49 -27.25 2.51
CA THR A 188 4.19 -27.65 3.08
C THR A 188 4.03 -27.33 4.57
N ASP A 189 5.09 -26.87 5.24
CA ASP A 189 5.06 -26.53 6.66
C ASP A 189 4.55 -25.09 6.93
N TYR A 190 4.07 -24.43 5.88
CA TYR A 190 3.35 -23.16 6.04
C TYR A 190 2.16 -23.36 6.98
N PRO A 191 1.94 -22.44 7.93
CA PRO A 191 0.79 -22.54 8.84
C PRO A 191 -0.51 -22.68 8.04
N SER A 192 -1.32 -23.69 8.35
CA SER A 192 -2.58 -23.92 7.64
C SER A 192 -3.55 -22.74 7.70
N SER A 193 -3.43 -21.91 8.74
CA SER A 193 -4.16 -20.65 8.87
C SER A 193 -3.81 -19.63 7.79
N GLU A 194 -2.59 -19.68 7.25
CA GLU A 194 -2.13 -18.76 6.22
C GLU A 194 -2.48 -19.25 4.81
N VAL A 195 -2.60 -20.57 4.63
CA VAL A 195 -2.91 -21.19 3.33
C VAL A 195 -4.41 -21.13 3.01
N ASN A 196 -5.28 -21.05 4.01
CA ASN A 196 -6.74 -21.08 3.83
C ASN A 196 -7.37 -19.70 3.49
N TYR A 197 -6.57 -18.65 3.36
CA TYR A 197 -7.04 -17.30 3.00
C TYR A 197 -6.87 -16.98 1.49
N GLU A 198 -6.37 -17.90 0.72
CA GLU A 198 -6.31 -17.86 -0.74
C GLU A 198 -7.18 -18.99 -1.33
#